data_a249a1fbd5835dd4bf6249f8742a4869
#
_entry.id   a249a1fbd5835dd4bf6249f8742a4869
#
_cell.length_a   1.000
_cell.length_b   1.000
_cell.length_c   1.000
_cell.angle_alpha   90.00
_cell.angle_beta   90.00
_cell.angle_gamma   90.00
#
_symmetry.space_group_name_H-M   'P 1'
#
loop_
_entity.id
_entity.type
_entity.pdbx_description
1 polymer ?
#
loop_
_entity_poly.entity_id
_entity_poly.type
_entity_poly.pdbx_seq_one_letter_code
_entity_poly.pdbx_strand_id
1 'polypeptide(L)'
;MEATIEVTGLRKRFGPALALDGMTFTVAPGQVTGFVGPNGAGKSTTMRIILGLDAADAGTATVGGRPYASLRHPLSQVGSLLDAGALQPSRSARNHLLWLAHSQGLGARRADEVIEQAGLRSAARRKAGGYSLGMRQRLGIAAALLGDPPVLMFDEPFNGMDPEGIVWMRGFLRSLAAQGRAVLVSSHLMSELQDTAHHLVVVGRGRVIADASVAALIAAASADRVTVRTPARDEAMTVLARAGAEPAATARDVITVSGLTPERVVKLLSDNSVPFAELSAHRASLEEAYMELTRDAVEFRAEATS
;
A
#
# COMPACT_ATOMS: atom_id res chain seq x y z
N MET A 1 -4.37 -4.98 -24.69
CA MET A 1 -5.12 -4.17 -23.71
C MET A 1 -4.08 -3.70 -22.73
N GLU A 2 -4.07 -2.41 -22.43
CA GLU A 2 -3.15 -1.86 -21.44
C GLU A 2 -3.57 -2.35 -20.04
N ALA A 3 -2.62 -2.86 -19.28
CA ALA A 3 -2.90 -3.42 -17.95
C ALA A 3 -3.05 -2.27 -16.93
N THR A 4 -4.17 -1.54 -16.98
CA THR A 4 -4.43 -0.38 -16.13
C THR A 4 -5.73 -0.56 -15.33
N ILE A 5 -5.81 0.08 -14.17
CA ILE A 5 -7.07 0.37 -13.49
C ILE A 5 -7.24 1.88 -13.48
N GLU A 6 -8.39 2.37 -13.90
CA GLU A 6 -8.73 3.79 -13.88
C GLU A 6 -10.01 3.99 -13.09
N VAL A 7 -9.96 4.86 -12.10
CA VAL A 7 -11.07 5.24 -11.24
C VAL A 7 -11.26 6.75 -11.36
N THR A 8 -12.47 7.19 -11.72
CA THR A 8 -12.76 8.60 -11.95
C THR A 8 -14.04 9.03 -11.25
N GLY A 9 -13.92 9.94 -10.30
CA GLY A 9 -15.04 10.59 -9.62
C GLY A 9 -15.97 9.65 -8.87
N LEU A 10 -15.47 8.51 -8.36
CA LEU A 10 -16.29 7.44 -7.81
C LEU A 10 -16.98 7.88 -6.52
N ARG A 11 -18.32 7.73 -6.49
CA ARG A 11 -19.13 7.99 -5.30
C ARG A 11 -19.95 6.77 -4.93
N LYS A 12 -20.11 6.54 -3.63
CA LYS A 12 -20.92 5.46 -3.08
C LYS A 12 -21.47 5.79 -1.71
N ARG A 13 -22.78 5.54 -1.53
CA ARG A 13 -23.47 5.60 -0.24
C ARG A 13 -23.99 4.22 0.16
N PHE A 14 -24.00 3.96 1.43
CA PHE A 14 -24.71 2.84 2.06
C PHE A 14 -25.66 3.43 3.11
N GLY A 15 -26.92 3.58 2.76
CA GLY A 15 -27.88 4.31 3.57
C GLY A 15 -27.39 5.75 3.83
N PRO A 16 -27.29 6.19 5.11
CA PRO A 16 -26.82 7.54 5.42
C PRO A 16 -25.29 7.69 5.28
N ALA A 17 -24.53 6.60 5.27
CA ALA A 17 -23.07 6.64 5.25
C ALA A 17 -22.52 6.88 3.85
N LEU A 18 -21.73 7.94 3.67
CA LEU A 18 -20.98 8.22 2.45
C LEU A 18 -19.65 7.47 2.53
N ALA A 19 -19.54 6.38 1.77
CA ALA A 19 -18.35 5.52 1.74
C ALA A 19 -17.27 6.02 0.77
N LEU A 20 -17.68 6.57 -0.39
CA LEU A 20 -16.79 7.16 -1.40
C LEU A 20 -17.33 8.52 -1.82
N ASP A 21 -16.45 9.51 -1.96
CA ASP A 21 -16.80 10.90 -2.29
C ASP A 21 -15.84 11.48 -3.33
N GLY A 22 -15.98 11.04 -4.57
CA GLY A 22 -15.21 11.55 -5.70
C GLY A 22 -13.81 10.92 -5.83
N MET A 23 -13.66 9.63 -5.48
CA MET A 23 -12.39 8.90 -5.59
C MET A 23 -11.89 8.90 -7.03
N THR A 24 -10.65 9.34 -7.25
CA THR A 24 -10.01 9.39 -8.57
C THR A 24 -8.54 9.02 -8.44
N PHE A 25 -8.11 7.97 -9.16
CA PHE A 25 -6.72 7.52 -9.23
C PHE A 25 -6.52 6.53 -10.38
N THR A 26 -5.25 6.24 -10.71
CA THR A 26 -4.87 5.27 -11.73
C THR A 26 -3.83 4.28 -11.19
N VAL A 27 -3.98 3.00 -11.57
CA VAL A 27 -2.98 1.95 -11.33
C VAL A 27 -2.32 1.61 -12.64
N ALA A 28 -1.02 1.88 -12.75
CA ALA A 28 -0.25 1.65 -13.98
C ALA A 28 0.39 0.24 -14.00
N PRO A 29 0.68 -0.30 -15.19
CA PRO A 29 1.40 -1.56 -15.33
C PRO A 29 2.85 -1.43 -14.89
N GLY A 30 3.48 -2.56 -14.56
CA GLY A 30 4.89 -2.63 -14.19
C GLY A 30 5.22 -2.14 -12.79
N GLN A 31 4.23 -1.81 -11.98
CA GLN A 31 4.44 -1.32 -10.62
C GLN A 31 3.46 -1.89 -9.61
N VAL A 32 3.88 -1.87 -8.35
CA VAL A 32 3.01 -2.10 -7.20
C VAL A 32 2.48 -0.75 -6.73
N THR A 33 1.17 -0.58 -6.77
CA THR A 33 0.46 0.58 -6.22
C THR A 33 -0.14 0.22 -4.87
N GLY A 34 0.32 0.86 -3.81
CA GLY A 34 -0.25 0.74 -2.48
C GLY A 34 -1.50 1.62 -2.35
N PHE A 35 -2.59 1.04 -1.92
CA PHE A 35 -3.87 1.72 -1.65
C PHE A 35 -4.06 1.81 -0.15
N VAL A 36 -3.72 2.95 0.44
CA VAL A 36 -3.44 3.07 1.87
C VAL A 36 -4.38 4.02 2.56
N GLY A 37 -4.80 3.65 3.76
CA GLY A 37 -5.66 4.48 4.59
C GLY A 37 -6.26 3.70 5.76
N PRO A 38 -6.86 4.40 6.73
CA PRO A 38 -7.46 3.76 7.90
C PRO A 38 -8.63 2.85 7.51
N ASN A 39 -9.06 2.03 8.46
CA ASN A 39 -10.28 1.24 8.30
C ASN A 39 -11.49 2.18 8.10
N GLY A 40 -12.35 1.83 7.15
CA GLY A 40 -13.48 2.66 6.76
C GLY A 40 -13.14 3.78 5.78
N ALA A 41 -11.90 3.91 5.28
CA ALA A 41 -11.53 4.92 4.29
C ALA A 41 -12.10 4.69 2.89
N GLY A 42 -12.74 3.54 2.64
CA GLY A 42 -13.34 3.19 1.34
C GLY A 42 -12.52 2.22 0.50
N LYS A 43 -11.40 1.67 0.98
CA LYS A 43 -10.50 0.78 0.22
C LYS A 43 -11.23 -0.43 -0.38
N SER A 44 -11.78 -1.30 0.47
CA SER A 44 -12.49 -2.50 0.03
C SER A 44 -13.72 -2.17 -0.82
N THR A 45 -14.45 -1.09 -0.50
CA THR A 45 -15.59 -0.62 -1.31
C THR A 45 -15.14 -0.25 -2.72
N THR A 46 -14.04 0.48 -2.86
CA THR A 46 -13.46 0.84 -4.17
C THR A 46 -13.08 -0.41 -4.96
N MET A 47 -12.36 -1.37 -4.34
CA MET A 47 -11.98 -2.61 -5.00
C MET A 47 -13.20 -3.43 -5.46
N ARG A 48 -14.24 -3.50 -4.63
CA ARG A 48 -15.50 -4.19 -4.99
C ARG A 48 -16.21 -3.54 -6.18
N ILE A 49 -16.19 -2.20 -6.26
CA ILE A 49 -16.76 -1.49 -7.40
C ILE A 49 -15.94 -1.71 -8.68
N ILE A 50 -14.60 -1.69 -8.61
CA ILE A 50 -13.71 -2.00 -9.74
C ILE A 50 -14.05 -3.39 -10.30
N LEU A 51 -14.34 -4.38 -9.44
CA LEU A 51 -14.71 -5.74 -9.82
C LEU A 51 -16.20 -5.91 -10.16
N GLY A 52 -16.99 -4.84 -10.15
CA GLY A 52 -18.42 -4.90 -10.45
C GLY A 52 -19.26 -5.66 -9.42
N LEU A 53 -18.73 -5.90 -8.21
CA LEU A 53 -19.45 -6.54 -7.10
C LEU A 53 -20.41 -5.58 -6.41
N ASP A 54 -20.09 -4.29 -6.42
CA ASP A 54 -20.96 -3.21 -5.97
C ASP A 54 -21.11 -2.18 -7.08
N ALA A 55 -22.30 -1.58 -7.21
CA ALA A 55 -22.56 -0.50 -8.14
C ALA A 55 -22.13 0.83 -7.52
N ALA A 56 -21.47 1.69 -8.28
CA ALA A 56 -21.23 3.08 -7.92
C ALA A 56 -22.52 3.90 -8.05
N ASP A 57 -22.69 4.93 -7.23
CA ASP A 57 -23.79 5.89 -7.36
C ASP A 57 -23.44 6.99 -8.39
N ALA A 58 -22.13 7.29 -8.56
CA ALA A 58 -21.60 8.16 -9.60
C ALA A 58 -20.14 7.85 -9.88
N GLY A 59 -19.61 8.34 -11.01
CA GLY A 59 -18.25 8.10 -11.47
C GLY A 59 -18.11 6.76 -12.19
N THR A 60 -16.88 6.41 -12.55
CA THR A 60 -16.54 5.21 -13.33
C THR A 60 -15.33 4.50 -12.79
N ALA A 61 -15.29 3.17 -12.94
CA ALA A 61 -14.11 2.35 -12.72
C ALA A 61 -13.93 1.41 -13.92
N THR A 62 -12.73 1.39 -14.49
CA THR A 62 -12.40 0.59 -15.67
C THR A 62 -11.12 -0.21 -15.46
N VAL A 63 -11.03 -1.33 -16.18
CA VAL A 63 -9.81 -2.14 -16.32
C VAL A 63 -9.47 -2.19 -17.80
N GLY A 64 -8.28 -1.70 -18.16
CA GLY A 64 -7.90 -1.56 -19.57
C GLY A 64 -8.89 -0.76 -20.39
N GLY A 65 -9.42 0.35 -19.82
CA GLY A 65 -10.39 1.24 -20.42
C GLY A 65 -11.81 0.70 -20.50
N ARG A 66 -12.13 -0.46 -19.88
CA ARG A 66 -13.46 -1.09 -19.96
C ARG A 66 -14.01 -1.42 -18.57
N PRO A 67 -15.32 -1.21 -18.30
CA PRO A 67 -15.95 -1.69 -17.08
C PRO A 67 -15.80 -3.20 -16.93
N TYR A 68 -15.54 -3.70 -15.71
CA TYR A 68 -15.33 -5.12 -15.44
C TYR A 68 -16.48 -6.01 -15.97
N ALA A 69 -17.72 -5.60 -15.81
CA ALA A 69 -18.91 -6.32 -16.30
C ALA A 69 -18.94 -6.51 -17.82
N SER A 70 -18.18 -5.71 -18.59
CA SER A 70 -18.11 -5.81 -20.06
C SER A 70 -16.94 -6.69 -20.54
N LEU A 71 -16.09 -7.17 -19.62
CA LEU A 71 -14.94 -7.99 -19.97
C LEU A 71 -15.39 -9.39 -20.40
N ARG A 72 -14.86 -9.85 -21.54
CA ARG A 72 -14.94 -11.26 -21.91
C ARG A 72 -13.85 -12.01 -21.13
N HIS A 73 -14.15 -13.11 -20.49
CA HIS A 73 -13.20 -13.85 -19.66
C HIS A 73 -12.51 -12.98 -18.58
N PRO A 74 -13.28 -12.37 -17.65
CA PRO A 74 -12.75 -11.38 -16.72
C PRO A 74 -11.63 -11.93 -15.85
N LEU A 75 -11.64 -13.22 -15.49
CA LEU A 75 -10.63 -13.86 -14.66
C LEU A 75 -9.25 -14.03 -15.36
N SER A 76 -9.20 -13.93 -16.69
CA SER A 76 -7.93 -13.84 -17.42
C SER A 76 -7.42 -12.40 -17.59
N GLN A 77 -8.16 -11.42 -17.09
CA GLN A 77 -7.81 -10.00 -17.17
C GLN A 77 -7.58 -9.39 -15.80
N VAL A 78 -8.34 -9.83 -14.79
CA VAL A 78 -8.21 -9.37 -13.42
C VAL A 78 -8.20 -10.57 -12.48
N GLY A 79 -7.14 -10.69 -11.69
CA GLY A 79 -7.07 -11.58 -10.53
C GLY A 79 -7.26 -10.79 -9.25
N SER A 80 -8.07 -11.29 -8.34
CA SER A 80 -8.32 -10.58 -7.09
C SER A 80 -8.38 -11.50 -5.88
N LEU A 81 -7.93 -10.98 -4.74
CA LEU A 81 -8.13 -11.54 -3.41
C LEU A 81 -8.72 -10.45 -2.52
N LEU A 82 -10.02 -10.54 -2.23
CA LEU A 82 -10.71 -9.62 -1.32
C LEU A 82 -10.95 -10.21 0.06
N ASP A 83 -11.00 -11.55 0.16
CA ASP A 83 -11.21 -12.26 1.42
C ASP A 83 -10.48 -13.61 1.40
N ALA A 84 -9.48 -13.76 2.26
CA ALA A 84 -8.75 -15.01 2.43
C ALA A 84 -9.58 -16.10 3.12
N GLY A 85 -10.71 -15.75 3.71
CA GLY A 85 -11.67 -16.66 4.31
C GLY A 85 -12.60 -17.33 3.31
N ALA A 86 -12.73 -16.81 2.09
CA ALA A 86 -13.63 -17.32 1.05
C ALA A 86 -13.14 -18.65 0.43
N LEU A 87 -12.79 -19.62 1.27
CA LEU A 87 -12.28 -20.94 0.90
C LEU A 87 -13.25 -22.02 1.35
N GLN A 88 -13.32 -23.13 0.58
CA GLN A 88 -14.05 -24.32 1.02
C GLN A 88 -13.19 -25.15 1.98
N PRO A 89 -13.46 -25.15 3.30
CA PRO A 89 -12.56 -25.74 4.30
C PRO A 89 -12.32 -27.23 4.16
N SER A 90 -13.32 -27.97 3.63
CA SER A 90 -13.26 -29.41 3.45
C SER A 90 -12.43 -29.87 2.25
N ARG A 91 -12.13 -28.96 1.29
CA ARG A 91 -11.30 -29.26 0.12
C ARG A 91 -9.82 -29.11 0.42
N SER A 92 -8.99 -29.93 -0.20
CA SER A 92 -7.54 -29.64 -0.24
C SER A 92 -7.28 -28.39 -1.09
N ALA A 93 -6.17 -27.69 -0.83
CA ALA A 93 -5.80 -26.51 -1.64
C ALA A 93 -5.72 -26.84 -3.14
N ARG A 94 -5.11 -27.99 -3.50
CA ARG A 94 -5.06 -28.43 -4.89
C ARG A 94 -6.46 -28.64 -5.48
N ASN A 95 -7.37 -29.32 -4.77
CA ASN A 95 -8.72 -29.55 -5.26
C ASN A 95 -9.55 -28.26 -5.34
N HIS A 96 -9.29 -27.29 -4.45
CA HIS A 96 -9.90 -25.98 -4.51
C HIS A 96 -9.48 -25.23 -5.80
N LEU A 97 -8.18 -25.21 -6.10
CA LEU A 97 -7.66 -24.59 -7.32
C LEU A 97 -8.05 -25.34 -8.59
N LEU A 98 -8.08 -26.66 -8.57
CA LEU A 98 -8.60 -27.47 -9.70
C LEU A 98 -10.04 -27.12 -10.04
N TRP A 99 -10.90 -27.00 -9.02
CA TRP A 99 -12.29 -26.62 -9.22
C TRP A 99 -12.41 -25.23 -9.88
N LEU A 100 -11.65 -24.25 -9.40
CA LEU A 100 -11.60 -22.91 -10.00
C LEU A 100 -10.99 -22.94 -11.40
N ALA A 101 -9.92 -23.70 -11.64
CA ALA A 101 -9.29 -23.84 -12.94
C ALA A 101 -10.28 -24.43 -13.97
N HIS A 102 -10.97 -25.51 -13.62
CA HIS A 102 -11.97 -26.14 -14.50
C HIS A 102 -13.13 -25.20 -14.83
N SER A 103 -13.57 -24.37 -13.89
CA SER A 103 -14.63 -23.37 -14.16
C SER A 103 -14.21 -22.30 -15.17
N GLN A 104 -12.89 -22.16 -15.39
CA GLN A 104 -12.30 -21.24 -16.37
C GLN A 104 -11.80 -21.96 -17.64
N GLY A 105 -12.06 -23.25 -17.78
CA GLY A 105 -11.55 -24.07 -18.88
C GLY A 105 -10.06 -24.36 -18.80
N LEU A 106 -9.43 -24.18 -17.64
CA LEU A 106 -8.00 -24.42 -17.42
C LEU A 106 -7.75 -25.84 -16.91
N GLY A 107 -6.60 -26.41 -17.30
CA GLY A 107 -6.19 -27.75 -16.91
C GLY A 107 -5.48 -27.82 -15.54
N ALA A 108 -5.29 -29.05 -15.05
CA ALA A 108 -4.63 -29.34 -13.79
C ALA A 108 -3.20 -28.78 -13.69
N ARG A 109 -2.48 -28.74 -14.82
CA ARG A 109 -1.13 -28.16 -14.88
C ARG A 109 -1.10 -26.72 -14.34
N ARG A 110 -2.07 -25.88 -14.73
CA ARG A 110 -2.13 -24.49 -14.28
C ARG A 110 -2.37 -24.40 -12.78
N ALA A 111 -3.24 -25.26 -12.22
CA ALA A 111 -3.45 -25.32 -10.77
C ALA A 111 -2.15 -25.69 -10.01
N ASP A 112 -1.37 -26.63 -10.53
CA ASP A 112 -0.10 -27.04 -9.93
C ASP A 112 0.96 -25.93 -10.04
N GLU A 113 1.02 -25.19 -11.15
CA GLU A 113 1.91 -24.05 -11.37
C GLU A 113 1.65 -22.93 -10.33
N VAL A 114 0.39 -22.52 -10.14
CA VAL A 114 0.08 -21.44 -9.18
C VAL A 114 0.25 -21.87 -7.73
N ILE A 115 0.09 -23.16 -7.41
CA ILE A 115 0.44 -23.72 -6.09
C ILE A 115 1.93 -23.53 -5.80
N GLU A 116 2.77 -23.81 -6.79
CA GLU A 116 4.22 -23.66 -6.67
C GLU A 116 4.61 -22.20 -6.53
N GLN A 117 4.07 -21.31 -7.36
CA GLN A 117 4.28 -19.87 -7.29
C GLN A 117 3.89 -19.28 -5.92
N ALA A 118 2.81 -19.78 -5.31
CA ALA A 118 2.36 -19.35 -3.98
C ALA A 118 3.14 -20.00 -2.82
N GLY A 119 4.10 -20.91 -3.11
CA GLY A 119 4.88 -21.59 -2.08
C GLY A 119 4.07 -22.62 -1.26
N LEU A 120 3.00 -23.19 -1.83
CA LEU A 120 2.09 -24.10 -1.14
C LEU A 120 2.27 -25.59 -1.51
N ARG A 121 3.35 -25.94 -2.24
CA ARG A 121 3.58 -27.29 -2.75
C ARG A 121 3.53 -28.37 -1.67
N SER A 122 4.19 -28.16 -0.53
CA SER A 122 4.23 -29.12 0.59
C SER A 122 2.87 -29.32 1.27
N ALA A 123 2.00 -28.30 1.21
CA ALA A 123 0.69 -28.30 1.84
C ALA A 123 -0.48 -28.56 0.84
N ALA A 124 -0.21 -28.70 -0.45
CA ALA A 124 -1.20 -28.73 -1.52
C ALA A 124 -2.33 -29.78 -1.31
N ARG A 125 -2.01 -30.91 -0.67
CA ARG A 125 -2.97 -32.01 -0.40
C ARG A 125 -3.68 -31.88 0.93
N ARG A 126 -3.26 -30.96 1.81
CA ARG A 126 -3.93 -30.70 3.09
C ARG A 126 -5.22 -29.92 2.87
N LYS A 127 -6.24 -30.18 3.72
CA LYS A 127 -7.51 -29.44 3.71
C LYS A 127 -7.28 -27.96 4.06
N ALA A 128 -7.89 -27.07 3.32
CA ALA A 128 -7.74 -25.61 3.49
C ALA A 128 -8.26 -25.13 4.86
N GLY A 129 -9.19 -25.84 5.48
CA GLY A 129 -9.67 -25.54 6.84
C GLY A 129 -8.60 -25.63 7.92
N GLY A 130 -7.54 -26.41 7.70
CA GLY A 130 -6.38 -26.52 8.61
C GLY A 130 -5.23 -25.56 8.26
N TYR A 131 -5.43 -24.60 7.37
CA TYR A 131 -4.41 -23.60 6.99
C TYR A 131 -4.36 -22.46 8.00
N SER A 132 -3.15 -21.96 8.29
CA SER A 132 -2.98 -20.66 8.95
C SER A 132 -3.55 -19.54 8.08
N LEU A 133 -3.77 -18.35 8.65
CA LEU A 133 -4.26 -17.20 7.88
C LEU A 133 -3.31 -16.86 6.73
N GLY A 134 -1.99 -16.82 6.96
CA GLY A 134 -0.99 -16.60 5.90
C GLY A 134 -1.02 -17.66 4.79
N MET A 135 -1.26 -18.94 5.13
CA MET A 135 -1.46 -19.98 4.11
C MET A 135 -2.76 -19.79 3.32
N ARG A 136 -3.82 -19.28 3.93
CA ARG A 136 -5.07 -18.94 3.25
C ARG A 136 -4.88 -17.77 2.31
N GLN A 137 -4.12 -16.73 2.73
CA GLN A 137 -3.72 -15.62 1.87
C GLN A 137 -2.99 -16.13 0.63
N ARG A 138 -1.97 -16.96 0.81
CA ARG A 138 -1.22 -17.57 -0.31
C ARG A 138 -2.11 -18.39 -1.23
N LEU A 139 -3.09 -19.13 -0.71
CA LEU A 139 -4.04 -19.90 -1.51
C LEU A 139 -4.99 -18.99 -2.30
N GLY A 140 -5.47 -17.90 -1.71
CA GLY A 140 -6.28 -16.90 -2.40
C GLY A 140 -5.51 -16.20 -3.52
N ILE A 141 -4.23 -15.88 -3.28
CA ILE A 141 -3.34 -15.36 -4.32
C ILE A 141 -3.15 -16.37 -5.47
N ALA A 142 -2.94 -17.66 -5.14
CA ALA A 142 -2.85 -18.71 -6.16
C ALA A 142 -4.12 -18.78 -7.02
N ALA A 143 -5.30 -18.62 -6.40
CA ALA A 143 -6.57 -18.57 -7.10
C ALA A 143 -6.66 -17.33 -8.02
N ALA A 144 -6.22 -16.17 -7.56
CA ALA A 144 -6.18 -14.94 -8.35
C ALA A 144 -5.26 -15.04 -9.58
N LEU A 145 -4.22 -15.89 -9.52
CA LEU A 145 -3.26 -16.07 -10.61
C LEU A 145 -3.67 -17.13 -11.64
N LEU A 146 -4.74 -17.89 -11.43
CA LEU A 146 -5.13 -19.00 -12.30
C LEU A 146 -5.27 -18.58 -13.77
N GLY A 147 -5.95 -17.46 -14.04
CA GLY A 147 -6.17 -16.94 -15.39
C GLY A 147 -4.96 -16.23 -16.00
N ASP A 148 -3.84 -16.16 -15.30
CA ASP A 148 -2.64 -15.38 -15.69
C ASP A 148 -2.92 -13.91 -16.01
N PRO A 149 -3.67 -13.21 -15.15
CA PRO A 149 -4.19 -11.88 -15.46
C PRO A 149 -3.09 -10.81 -15.43
N PRO A 150 -3.17 -9.79 -16.34
CA PRO A 150 -2.27 -8.65 -16.33
C PRO A 150 -2.55 -7.64 -15.21
N VAL A 151 -3.74 -7.69 -14.58
CA VAL A 151 -4.15 -6.83 -13.47
C VAL A 151 -4.40 -7.68 -12.23
N LEU A 152 -3.82 -7.29 -11.11
CA LEU A 152 -3.95 -7.98 -9.84
C LEU A 152 -4.39 -7.02 -8.73
N MET A 153 -5.32 -7.45 -7.90
CA MET A 153 -5.86 -6.67 -6.78
C MET A 153 -5.88 -7.52 -5.51
N PHE A 154 -5.23 -7.06 -4.46
CA PHE A 154 -5.14 -7.76 -3.19
C PHE A 154 -5.57 -6.85 -2.04
N ASP A 155 -6.63 -7.23 -1.33
CA ASP A 155 -7.12 -6.51 -0.16
C ASP A 155 -6.47 -7.06 1.11
N GLU A 156 -5.64 -6.24 1.78
CA GLU A 156 -4.93 -6.56 3.02
C GLU A 156 -4.16 -7.91 2.98
N PRO A 157 -3.32 -8.18 1.96
CA PRO A 157 -2.74 -9.50 1.76
C PRO A 157 -1.67 -9.88 2.80
N PHE A 158 -1.16 -8.93 3.57
CA PHE A 158 -0.17 -9.14 4.64
C PHE A 158 -0.80 -9.62 5.95
N ASN A 159 -2.12 -9.47 6.10
CA ASN A 159 -2.80 -9.81 7.35
C ASN A 159 -2.59 -11.27 7.77
N GLY A 160 -2.12 -11.45 9.02
CA GLY A 160 -1.90 -12.77 9.61
C GLY A 160 -0.71 -13.54 9.05
N MET A 161 0.20 -12.85 8.35
CA MET A 161 1.48 -13.43 7.97
C MET A 161 2.51 -13.26 9.09
N ASP A 162 3.37 -14.25 9.23
CA ASP A 162 4.58 -14.15 10.03
C ASP A 162 5.66 -13.31 9.30
N PRO A 163 6.75 -12.92 9.96
CA PRO A 163 7.80 -12.10 9.35
C PRO A 163 8.37 -12.70 8.05
N GLU A 164 8.53 -14.02 7.98
CA GLU A 164 9.00 -14.71 6.77
C GLU A 164 7.97 -14.61 5.64
N GLY A 165 6.68 -14.75 5.97
CA GLY A 165 5.56 -14.57 5.05
C GLY A 165 5.49 -13.16 4.49
N ILE A 166 5.76 -12.13 5.31
CA ILE A 166 5.81 -10.73 4.87
C ILE A 166 6.95 -10.51 3.86
N VAL A 167 8.15 -11.01 4.17
CA VAL A 167 9.31 -10.92 3.26
C VAL A 167 9.01 -11.61 1.93
N TRP A 168 8.43 -12.82 1.98
CA TRP A 168 8.02 -13.55 0.78
C TRP A 168 6.99 -12.74 -0.04
N MET A 169 5.96 -12.21 0.61
CA MET A 169 4.89 -11.43 -0.04
C MET A 169 5.45 -10.20 -0.76
N ARG A 170 6.32 -9.44 -0.11
CA ARG A 170 6.99 -8.27 -0.71
C ARG A 170 7.75 -8.65 -1.99
N GLY A 171 8.60 -9.68 -1.92
CA GLY A 171 9.34 -10.18 -3.09
C GLY A 171 8.40 -10.66 -4.20
N PHE A 172 7.33 -11.34 -3.82
CA PHE A 172 6.34 -11.87 -4.75
C PHE A 172 5.58 -10.76 -5.50
N LEU A 173 5.06 -9.76 -4.81
CA LEU A 173 4.37 -8.62 -5.41
C LEU A 173 5.28 -7.84 -6.37
N ARG A 174 6.53 -7.61 -5.97
CA ARG A 174 7.53 -6.97 -6.85
C ARG A 174 7.83 -7.81 -8.09
N SER A 175 7.91 -9.13 -7.95
CA SER A 175 8.13 -10.03 -9.10
C SER A 175 6.97 -9.99 -10.11
N LEU A 176 5.73 -9.87 -9.64
CA LEU A 176 4.55 -9.71 -10.48
C LEU A 176 4.57 -8.38 -11.25
N ALA A 177 4.92 -7.29 -10.57
CA ALA A 177 5.08 -5.98 -11.20
C ALA A 177 6.21 -5.98 -12.23
N ALA A 178 7.36 -6.60 -11.92
CA ALA A 178 8.49 -6.73 -12.86
C ALA A 178 8.14 -7.51 -14.14
N GLN A 179 7.09 -8.34 -14.10
CA GLN A 179 6.52 -9.01 -15.29
C GLN A 179 5.62 -8.08 -16.12
N GLY A 180 5.51 -6.80 -15.76
CA GLY A 180 4.66 -5.83 -16.46
C GLY A 180 3.20 -5.79 -15.98
N ARG A 181 2.85 -6.50 -14.91
CA ARG A 181 1.47 -6.49 -14.38
C ARG A 181 1.20 -5.21 -13.59
N ALA A 182 -0.05 -4.76 -13.62
CA ALA A 182 -0.54 -3.75 -12.68
C ALA A 182 -0.96 -4.44 -11.39
N VAL A 183 -0.38 -4.03 -10.26
CA VAL A 183 -0.64 -4.66 -8.96
C VAL A 183 -1.15 -3.60 -7.98
N LEU A 184 -2.43 -3.71 -7.59
CA LEU A 184 -3.05 -2.88 -6.55
C LEU A 184 -3.11 -3.65 -5.24
N VAL A 185 -2.53 -3.09 -4.19
CA VAL A 185 -2.48 -3.71 -2.86
C VAL A 185 -3.02 -2.75 -1.82
N SER A 186 -4.09 -3.12 -1.12
CA SER A 186 -4.52 -2.34 0.03
C SER A 186 -3.71 -2.70 1.27
N SER A 187 -3.47 -1.69 2.10
CA SER A 187 -2.96 -1.86 3.46
C SER A 187 -3.40 -0.71 4.36
N HIS A 188 -3.46 -0.96 5.66
CA HIS A 188 -3.61 0.06 6.68
C HIS A 188 -2.27 0.36 7.38
N LEU A 189 -1.19 -0.37 7.06
CA LEU A 189 0.16 -0.22 7.62
C LEU A 189 1.16 0.21 6.54
N MET A 190 1.80 1.36 6.75
CA MET A 190 2.83 1.88 5.85
C MET A 190 4.06 0.99 5.79
N SER A 191 4.47 0.43 6.92
CA SER A 191 5.63 -0.45 7.04
C SER A 191 5.55 -1.69 6.13
N GLU A 192 4.35 -2.19 5.83
CA GLU A 192 4.16 -3.32 4.91
C GLU A 192 4.51 -2.96 3.46
N LEU A 193 4.28 -1.71 3.06
CA LEU A 193 4.42 -1.23 1.69
C LEU A 193 5.73 -0.48 1.43
N GLN A 194 6.46 -0.07 2.47
CA GLN A 194 7.67 0.76 2.36
C GLN A 194 8.68 0.21 1.35
N ASP A 195 8.96 -1.10 1.37
CA ASP A 195 9.93 -1.74 0.48
C ASP A 195 9.28 -2.48 -0.70
N THR A 196 7.98 -2.30 -0.89
CA THR A 196 7.18 -3.06 -1.86
C THR A 196 6.55 -2.16 -2.91
N ALA A 197 5.90 -1.08 -2.48
CA ALA A 197 5.19 -0.18 -3.37
C ALA A 197 6.15 0.75 -4.11
N HIS A 198 5.82 1.03 -5.37
CA HIS A 198 6.46 2.04 -6.21
C HIS A 198 5.67 3.34 -6.16
N HIS A 199 4.36 3.23 -6.03
CA HIS A 199 3.39 4.32 -6.02
C HIS A 199 2.40 4.13 -4.88
N LEU A 200 1.89 5.23 -4.31
CA LEU A 200 0.87 5.20 -3.26
C LEU A 200 -0.31 6.07 -3.62
N VAL A 201 -1.49 5.52 -3.40
CA VAL A 201 -2.75 6.24 -3.34
C VAL A 201 -3.21 6.25 -1.88
N VAL A 202 -3.03 7.38 -1.22
CA VAL A 202 -3.42 7.58 0.18
C VAL A 202 -4.86 8.03 0.22
N VAL A 203 -5.69 7.32 1.00
CA VAL A 203 -7.12 7.60 1.06
C VAL A 203 -7.62 7.83 2.48
N GLY A 204 -8.59 8.73 2.59
CA GLY A 204 -9.26 9.02 3.85
C GLY A 204 -10.67 9.55 3.59
N ARG A 205 -11.64 9.11 4.39
CA ARG A 205 -13.05 9.54 4.30
C ARG A 205 -13.64 9.44 2.90
N GLY A 206 -13.30 8.39 2.17
CA GLY A 206 -13.81 8.14 0.81
C GLY A 206 -13.19 9.03 -0.27
N ARG A 207 -12.10 9.74 -0.01
CA ARG A 207 -11.38 10.60 -0.96
C ARG A 207 -9.92 10.21 -1.06
N VAL A 208 -9.29 10.53 -2.18
CA VAL A 208 -7.84 10.49 -2.34
C VAL A 208 -7.25 11.72 -1.66
N ILE A 209 -6.31 11.51 -0.75
CA ILE A 209 -5.55 12.56 -0.05
C ILE A 209 -4.24 12.83 -0.80
N ALA A 210 -3.56 11.77 -1.26
CA ALA A 210 -2.35 11.88 -2.06
C ALA A 210 -2.29 10.74 -3.08
N ASP A 211 -1.72 11.02 -4.24
CA ASP A 211 -1.49 10.10 -5.35
C ASP A 211 -0.11 10.40 -5.94
N ALA A 212 0.93 9.67 -5.50
CA ALA A 212 2.31 9.97 -5.83
C ALA A 212 3.24 8.76 -5.71
N SER A 213 4.42 8.83 -6.34
CA SER A 213 5.45 7.82 -6.14
C SER A 213 5.98 7.83 -4.70
N VAL A 214 6.35 6.66 -4.18
CA VAL A 214 6.97 6.53 -2.85
C VAL A 214 8.21 7.43 -2.74
N ALA A 215 9.02 7.50 -3.80
CA ALA A 215 10.20 8.36 -3.84
C ALA A 215 9.84 9.84 -3.70
N ALA A 216 8.79 10.31 -4.37
CA ALA A 216 8.33 11.70 -4.27
C ALA A 216 7.79 12.04 -2.88
N LEU A 217 7.04 11.12 -2.25
CA LEU A 217 6.51 11.30 -0.89
C LEU A 217 7.65 11.39 0.14
N ILE A 218 8.62 10.48 0.07
CA ILE A 218 9.80 10.51 0.95
C ILE A 218 10.64 11.77 0.72
N ALA A 219 10.84 12.18 -0.54
CA ALA A 219 11.58 13.40 -0.86
C ALA A 219 10.89 14.65 -0.30
N ALA A 220 9.57 14.75 -0.44
CA ALA A 220 8.80 15.87 0.10
C ALA A 220 8.88 15.93 1.64
N ALA A 221 8.73 14.81 2.32
CA ALA A 221 8.82 14.75 3.78
C ALA A 221 10.25 14.90 4.32
N SER A 222 11.27 14.67 3.48
CA SER A 222 12.69 14.85 3.81
C SER A 222 13.17 16.25 3.49
N ALA A 223 12.40 17.07 2.74
CA ALA A 223 12.82 18.37 2.27
C ALA A 223 13.16 19.29 3.45
N ASP A 224 14.30 20.00 3.32
CA ASP A 224 14.77 20.97 4.30
C ASP A 224 14.89 20.43 5.74
N ARG A 225 15.10 19.12 5.91
CA ARG A 225 15.34 18.49 7.22
C ARG A 225 16.77 17.99 7.33
N VAL A 226 17.41 18.33 8.43
CA VAL A 226 18.78 17.95 8.74
C VAL A 226 18.84 17.28 10.11
N THR A 227 19.49 16.13 10.19
CA THR A 227 19.78 15.48 11.46
C THR A 227 21.18 15.90 11.93
N VAL A 228 21.28 16.35 13.17
CA VAL A 228 22.52 16.77 13.81
C VAL A 228 22.72 15.97 15.09
N ARG A 229 23.89 15.33 15.21
CA ARG A 229 24.34 14.72 16.46
C ARG A 229 25.29 15.66 17.16
N THR A 230 24.92 16.10 18.36
CA THR A 230 25.70 17.09 19.13
C THR A 230 25.62 16.81 20.63
N PRO A 231 26.75 16.89 21.36
CA PRO A 231 26.75 16.85 22.82
C PRO A 231 26.13 18.12 23.45
N ALA A 232 26.11 19.24 22.71
CA ALA A 232 25.60 20.53 23.13
C ALA A 232 24.19 20.80 22.58
N ARG A 233 23.26 19.86 22.79
CA ARG A 233 21.92 19.85 22.17
C ARG A 233 21.15 21.15 22.40
N ASP A 234 21.04 21.61 23.63
CA ASP A 234 20.19 22.74 23.99
C ASP A 234 20.75 24.07 23.43
N GLU A 235 22.08 24.18 23.35
CA GLU A 235 22.76 25.30 22.71
C GLU A 235 22.56 25.28 21.19
N ALA A 236 22.70 24.11 20.55
CA ALA A 236 22.43 23.93 19.12
C ALA A 236 20.98 24.31 18.79
N MET A 237 20.01 23.83 19.56
CA MET A 237 18.59 24.18 19.37
C MET A 237 18.37 25.68 19.49
N THR A 238 18.98 26.34 20.46
CA THR A 238 18.87 27.81 20.65
C THR A 238 19.42 28.59 19.45
N VAL A 239 20.61 28.21 18.98
CA VAL A 239 21.28 28.86 17.84
C VAL A 239 20.43 28.72 16.58
N LEU A 240 19.94 27.49 16.30
CA LEU A 240 19.18 27.19 15.09
C LEU A 240 17.79 27.84 15.12
N ALA A 241 17.12 27.84 16.27
CA ALA A 241 15.83 28.49 16.43
C ALA A 241 15.91 30.02 16.21
N ARG A 242 16.98 30.67 16.70
CA ARG A 242 17.22 32.10 16.43
C ARG A 242 17.43 32.43 14.95
N ALA A 243 17.87 31.44 14.16
CA ALA A 243 18.06 31.60 12.71
C ALA A 243 16.76 31.30 11.92
N GLY A 244 15.63 31.06 12.60
CA GLY A 244 14.33 30.80 11.98
C GLY A 244 14.08 29.34 11.64
N ALA A 245 14.91 28.41 12.15
CA ALA A 245 14.68 26.98 11.99
C ALA A 245 13.73 26.44 13.08
N GLU A 246 13.20 25.26 12.82
CA GLU A 246 12.39 24.51 13.79
C GLU A 246 13.15 23.26 14.25
N PRO A 247 14.04 23.37 15.28
CA PRO A 247 14.77 22.24 15.81
C PRO A 247 13.88 21.40 16.76
N ALA A 248 13.87 20.09 16.59
CA ALA A 248 13.19 19.12 17.45
C ALA A 248 14.17 18.09 18.02
N ALA A 249 14.12 17.83 19.31
CA ALA A 249 14.93 16.78 19.94
C ALA A 249 14.32 15.41 19.62
N THR A 250 15.09 14.54 18.94
CA THR A 250 14.70 13.18 18.57
C THR A 250 15.36 12.11 19.44
N ALA A 251 16.54 12.43 20.02
CA ALA A 251 17.21 11.59 21.02
C ALA A 251 18.03 12.46 21.99
N ARG A 252 18.76 11.82 22.93
CA ARG A 252 19.54 12.53 23.95
C ARG A 252 20.58 13.49 23.34
N ASP A 253 21.22 13.08 22.24
CA ASP A 253 22.30 13.78 21.55
C ASP A 253 21.98 14.08 20.07
N VAL A 254 20.72 13.89 19.65
CA VAL A 254 20.28 14.05 18.26
C VAL A 254 19.13 15.03 18.17
N ILE A 255 19.25 15.97 17.25
CA ILE A 255 18.20 16.92 16.87
C ILE A 255 17.89 16.80 15.40
N THR A 256 16.63 16.97 15.03
CA THR A 256 16.19 17.19 13.66
C THR A 256 15.85 18.65 13.49
N VAL A 257 16.32 19.24 12.44
CA VAL A 257 16.21 20.68 12.14
C VAL A 257 15.43 20.81 10.83
N SER A 258 14.35 21.56 10.83
CA SER A 258 13.55 21.87 9.63
C SER A 258 13.74 23.34 9.22
N GLY A 259 13.61 23.62 7.91
CA GLY A 259 13.67 24.98 7.37
C GLY A 259 15.06 25.51 7.06
N LEU A 260 16.12 24.71 7.18
CA LEU A 260 17.48 25.09 6.80
C LEU A 260 18.19 23.99 6.01
N THR A 261 19.02 24.39 5.05
CA THR A 261 19.89 23.45 4.32
C THR A 261 21.05 22.97 5.19
N PRO A 262 21.62 21.77 4.91
CA PRO A 262 22.77 21.25 5.67
C PRO A 262 23.93 22.23 5.78
N GLU A 263 24.26 22.94 4.68
CA GLU A 263 25.37 23.92 4.63
C GLU A 263 25.09 25.10 5.56
N ARG A 264 23.84 25.55 5.63
CA ARG A 264 23.44 26.64 6.50
C ARG A 264 23.50 26.24 7.97
N VAL A 265 23.08 25.00 8.30
CA VAL A 265 23.18 24.44 9.67
C VAL A 265 24.64 24.33 10.09
N VAL A 266 25.51 23.77 9.25
CA VAL A 266 26.96 23.69 9.51
C VAL A 266 27.54 25.08 9.82
N LYS A 267 27.23 26.06 8.97
CA LYS A 267 27.73 27.41 9.16
C LYS A 267 27.28 28.04 10.48
N LEU A 268 25.99 27.93 10.80
CA LEU A 268 25.44 28.50 12.04
C LEU A 268 26.06 27.88 13.30
N LEU A 269 26.19 26.54 13.33
CA LEU A 269 26.78 25.83 14.47
C LEU A 269 28.28 26.19 14.62
N SER A 270 29.03 26.26 13.51
CA SER A 270 30.43 26.60 13.50
C SER A 270 30.68 28.07 13.92
N ASP A 271 29.90 29.02 13.39
CA ASP A 271 30.02 30.47 13.73
C ASP A 271 29.70 30.71 15.23
N ASN A 272 28.92 29.86 15.87
CA ASN A 272 28.59 29.98 17.29
C ASN A 272 29.43 29.01 18.18
N SER A 273 30.44 28.32 17.63
CA SER A 273 31.30 27.36 18.34
C SER A 273 30.57 26.21 18.98
N VAL A 274 29.42 25.84 18.45
CA VAL A 274 28.61 24.66 18.94
C VAL A 274 29.22 23.40 18.35
N PRO A 275 29.74 22.48 19.17
CA PRO A 275 30.33 21.24 18.68
C PRO A 275 29.25 20.30 18.12
N PHE A 276 29.54 19.64 17.01
CA PHE A 276 28.71 18.56 16.48
C PHE A 276 29.60 17.43 15.95
N ALA A 277 29.13 16.19 16.12
CA ALA A 277 29.87 14.99 15.71
C ALA A 277 29.45 14.50 14.33
N GLU A 278 28.19 14.71 13.96
CA GLU A 278 27.63 14.24 12.70
C GLU A 278 26.53 15.21 12.25
N LEU A 279 26.47 15.43 10.94
CA LEU A 279 25.39 16.16 10.29
C LEU A 279 25.05 15.46 8.98
N SER A 280 23.79 15.08 8.83
CA SER A 280 23.30 14.39 7.63
C SER A 280 21.94 14.95 7.22
N ALA A 281 21.63 14.88 5.93
CA ALA A 281 20.28 15.16 5.47
C ALA A 281 19.32 14.15 6.11
N HIS A 282 18.23 14.63 6.68
CA HIS A 282 17.21 13.73 7.23
C HIS A 282 16.52 12.97 6.09
N ARG A 283 16.48 11.65 6.19
CA ARG A 283 15.73 10.82 5.26
C ARG A 283 14.47 10.35 5.97
N ALA A 284 13.34 10.98 5.65
CA ALA A 284 12.06 10.60 6.22
C ALA A 284 11.71 9.14 5.86
N SER A 285 11.07 8.46 6.78
CA SER A 285 10.41 7.18 6.49
C SER A 285 9.11 7.42 5.72
N LEU A 286 8.60 6.39 5.09
CA LEU A 286 7.28 6.45 4.46
C LEU A 286 6.16 6.70 5.48
N GLU A 287 6.35 6.21 6.71
CA GLU A 287 5.42 6.40 7.81
C GLU A 287 5.37 7.89 8.26
N GLU A 288 6.53 8.55 8.37
CA GLU A 288 6.62 9.99 8.62
C GLU A 288 5.94 10.80 7.52
N ALA A 289 6.21 10.47 6.25
CA ALA A 289 5.57 11.11 5.10
C ALA A 289 4.04 10.97 5.13
N TYR A 290 3.53 9.79 5.49
CA TYR A 290 2.11 9.54 5.63
C TYR A 290 1.48 10.33 6.80
N MET A 291 2.12 10.34 7.96
CA MET A 291 1.64 11.08 9.13
C MET A 291 1.56 12.57 8.84
N GLU A 292 2.51 13.13 8.12
CA GLU A 292 2.49 14.53 7.70
C GLU A 292 1.32 14.84 6.76
N LEU A 293 1.11 14.00 5.73
CA LEU A 293 -0.01 14.14 4.79
C LEU A 293 -1.40 13.99 5.43
N THR A 294 -1.50 13.20 6.49
CA THR A 294 -2.78 12.92 7.13
C THR A 294 -3.04 13.76 8.38
N ARG A 295 -2.09 14.59 8.82
CA ARG A 295 -2.22 15.42 10.03
C ARG A 295 -3.48 16.27 10.01
N ASP A 296 -3.71 17.02 8.94
CA ASP A 296 -4.89 17.87 8.78
C ASP A 296 -6.19 17.07 8.72
N ALA A 297 -6.15 15.85 8.18
CA ALA A 297 -7.32 14.96 8.13
C ALA A 297 -7.67 14.34 9.50
N VAL A 298 -6.71 14.30 10.43
CA VAL A 298 -6.86 13.76 11.81
C VAL A 298 -7.22 14.86 12.82
N GLU A 299 -6.63 16.06 12.71
CA GLU A 299 -6.89 17.19 13.62
C GLU A 299 -8.36 17.62 13.61
N PHE A 300 -9.04 17.55 12.47
CA PHE A 300 -10.49 17.77 12.37
C PHE A 300 -11.37 16.81 13.20
N ARG A 301 -10.82 15.70 13.73
CA ARG A 301 -11.53 14.80 14.65
C ARG A 301 -11.52 15.29 16.11
N ALA A 302 -10.51 16.01 16.53
CA ALA A 302 -10.40 16.52 17.89
C ALA A 302 -11.37 17.68 18.14
N GLU A 303 -11.60 18.53 17.14
CA GLU A 303 -12.51 19.68 17.24
C GLU A 303 -14.00 19.30 17.12
N ALA A 304 -14.33 18.22 16.39
CA ALA A 304 -15.73 17.78 16.20
C ALA A 304 -16.30 16.97 17.38
N THR A 305 -15.51 16.69 18.43
CA THR A 305 -15.90 15.92 19.63
C THR A 305 -15.83 16.78 20.92
N SER A 306 -15.66 18.09 20.80
CA SER A 306 -15.65 19.05 21.93
C SER A 306 -16.97 19.77 22.04
#